data_dd00ac7507efa25b26db77dc97002f2c
#
_entry.id   dd00ac7507efa25b26db77dc97002f2c
#
_cell.length_a   1.000
_cell.length_b   1.000
_cell.length_c   1.000
_cell.angle_alpha   90.00
_cell.angle_beta   90.00
_cell.angle_gamma   90.00
#
_symmetry.space_group_name_H-M   'P 1'
#
loop_
_entity.id
_entity.type
_entity.pdbx_description
1 polymer ?
#
loop_
_entity_poly.entity_id
_entity_poly.type
_entity_poly.pdbx_seq_one_letter_code
_entity_poly.pdbx_strand_id
1 'polypeptide(L)'
;MPTDLAQPPKAGSKNTLFDRLQATPKDVPEGIRTPKRQHSSRFDISDQRQRDLEKLPGFHEVPPNRREELFMQKIDQCNIIFDFNDATADMKSKEIKRLALHELLDYVANNRQVITEKMYPRVVEMFSKNLFRPIPPPMNPVGEAFDPEEDEPVLEVAWPHIQVVYEFFLRFIESQDFNTNIAKQYIDHSFVLQLLELFDSEDPRERDFLKTTLHRIYGKFLNLRSYIRRSINNVFFYFVYETERFNGIAELLEILGSIINGFALPLKEEHKLFLTRVLIPMHKPKGLSMYHPQLAYCIVQFLEKDAALTEEVRMKQLLYDLH
;
A
#
# COMPACT_ATOMS: atom_id res chain seq x y z
N MET A 1 -19.90 46.48 37.89
CA MET A 1 -20.21 45.94 36.53
C MET A 1 -18.90 45.41 35.97
N PRO A 2 -18.66 44.12 35.90
CA PRO A 2 -17.53 43.56 35.19
C PRO A 2 -17.96 43.18 33.76
N THR A 3 -17.15 43.56 32.80
CA THR A 3 -17.28 43.33 31.38
C THR A 3 -16.90 41.90 31.05
N ASP A 4 -17.83 41.17 30.43
CA ASP A 4 -17.61 39.86 29.79
C ASP A 4 -16.62 39.95 28.65
N LEU A 5 -15.51 39.23 28.77
CA LEU A 5 -14.58 38.97 27.68
C LEU A 5 -14.97 37.62 27.06
N ALA A 6 -15.56 37.70 25.89
CA ALA A 6 -15.90 36.54 25.07
C ALA A 6 -14.62 35.75 24.68
N GLN A 7 -14.62 34.45 24.96
CA GLN A 7 -13.59 33.53 24.49
C GLN A 7 -13.70 33.31 22.97
N PRO A 8 -12.57 33.22 22.25
CA PRO A 8 -12.60 32.91 20.82
C PRO A 8 -13.00 31.42 20.59
N PRO A 9 -13.64 31.09 19.47
CA PRO A 9 -14.09 29.75 19.16
C PRO A 9 -12.89 28.78 19.00
N LYS A 10 -12.99 27.61 19.62
CA LYS A 10 -12.02 26.52 19.46
C LYS A 10 -11.99 26.06 18.00
N ALA A 11 -10.84 26.28 17.35
CA ALA A 11 -10.57 25.72 16.04
C ALA A 11 -10.62 24.18 16.10
N GLY A 12 -11.45 23.59 15.22
CA GLY A 12 -11.54 22.14 15.09
C GLY A 12 -10.21 21.54 14.66
N SER A 13 -9.72 20.58 15.43
CA SER A 13 -8.52 19.83 15.18
C SER A 13 -8.68 19.06 13.86
N LYS A 14 -7.96 19.47 12.82
CA LYS A 14 -7.73 18.64 11.64
C LYS A 14 -6.60 17.67 12.00
N ASN A 15 -6.95 16.42 12.29
CA ASN A 15 -5.98 15.34 12.47
C ASN A 15 -5.24 15.09 11.14
N THR A 16 -4.17 15.83 10.90
CA THR A 16 -3.24 15.58 9.80
C THR A 16 -2.29 14.45 10.18
N LEU A 17 -1.66 13.82 9.18
CA LEU A 17 -0.59 12.83 9.39
C LEU A 17 0.49 13.37 10.35
N PHE A 18 0.76 14.67 10.30
CA PHE A 18 1.70 15.39 11.17
C PHE A 18 1.29 15.38 12.65
N ASP A 19 0.01 15.52 12.97
CA ASP A 19 -0.47 15.53 14.37
C ASP A 19 -0.37 14.14 15.03
N ARG A 20 -0.41 13.07 14.23
CA ARG A 20 -0.24 11.69 14.72
C ARG A 20 1.20 11.37 15.10
N LEU A 21 2.17 12.08 14.52
CA LEU A 21 3.60 11.83 14.70
C LEU A 21 4.20 12.62 15.88
N GLN A 22 3.52 13.67 16.35
CA GLN A 22 3.96 14.48 17.50
C GLN A 22 3.46 13.96 18.86
N ALA A 23 2.66 12.91 18.89
CA ALA A 23 2.27 12.28 20.13
C ALA A 23 3.45 11.50 20.73
N THR A 24 4.24 12.16 21.59
CA THR A 24 5.22 11.49 22.43
C THR A 24 4.51 10.41 23.27
N PRO A 25 5.05 9.19 23.36
CA PRO A 25 4.48 8.15 24.22
C PRO A 25 4.46 8.67 25.67
N LYS A 26 3.28 8.73 26.26
CA LYS A 26 3.17 8.91 27.72
C LYS A 26 3.63 7.61 28.35
N ASP A 27 4.45 7.71 29.39
CA ASP A 27 4.98 6.59 30.17
C ASP A 27 3.91 5.53 30.41
N VAL A 28 4.08 4.36 29.79
CA VAL A 28 3.27 3.17 30.06
C VAL A 28 3.99 2.43 31.17
N PRO A 29 3.36 2.15 32.32
CA PRO A 29 4.01 1.42 33.41
C PRO A 29 4.48 0.04 32.94
N GLU A 30 5.71 -0.35 33.30
CA GLU A 30 6.24 -1.68 33.05
C GLU A 30 5.25 -2.76 33.56
N GLY A 31 4.88 -3.69 32.67
CA GLY A 31 4.01 -4.83 32.99
C GLY A 31 2.58 -4.77 32.44
N ILE A 32 2.16 -3.70 31.78
CA ILE A 32 0.87 -3.68 31.08
C ILE A 32 1.04 -4.33 29.70
N ARG A 33 0.46 -5.52 29.52
CA ARG A 33 0.35 -6.14 28.18
C ARG A 33 -0.49 -5.21 27.31
N THR A 34 0.09 -4.70 26.23
CA THR A 34 -0.65 -3.95 25.22
C THR A 34 -1.83 -4.80 24.73
N PRO A 35 -3.05 -4.27 24.69
CA PRO A 35 -4.19 -5.03 24.21
C PRO A 35 -3.94 -5.46 22.76
N LYS A 36 -4.11 -6.76 22.48
CA LYS A 36 -4.08 -7.27 21.12
C LYS A 36 -5.11 -6.49 20.31
N ARG A 37 -4.72 -6.02 19.12
CA ARG A 37 -5.60 -5.34 18.20
C ARG A 37 -6.80 -6.23 17.87
N GLN A 38 -7.97 -5.84 18.34
CA GLN A 38 -9.19 -6.62 18.17
C GLN A 38 -10.03 -6.19 16.96
N HIS A 39 -9.68 -5.06 16.30
CA HIS A 39 -10.50 -4.51 15.23
C HIS A 39 -9.64 -4.15 14.03
N SER A 40 -10.05 -4.62 12.84
CA SER A 40 -9.52 -4.13 11.57
C SER A 40 -9.89 -2.65 11.39
N SER A 41 -8.94 -1.82 10.97
CA SER A 41 -9.12 -0.37 10.76
C SER A 41 -10.09 -0.02 9.63
N ARG A 42 -10.63 -1.02 8.95
CA ARG A 42 -11.33 -0.88 7.68
C ARG A 42 -12.79 -0.48 7.80
N PHE A 43 -13.38 -0.68 8.97
CA PHE A 43 -14.85 -0.75 9.06
C PHE A 43 -15.45 0.45 9.77
N ASP A 44 -15.54 1.56 9.05
CA ASP A 44 -16.54 2.56 9.33
C ASP A 44 -17.85 2.14 8.61
N ILE A 45 -18.71 1.44 9.34
CA ILE A 45 -19.90 0.78 8.80
C ILE A 45 -21.14 1.68 8.93
N SER A 46 -20.98 2.92 9.36
CA SER A 46 -22.08 3.79 9.76
C SER A 46 -23.15 4.05 8.69
N ASP A 47 -22.87 3.83 7.40
CA ASP A 47 -23.74 4.28 6.32
C ASP A 47 -24.38 3.18 5.44
N GLN A 48 -24.16 1.89 5.70
CA GLN A 48 -24.70 0.84 4.80
C GLN A 48 -25.94 0.16 5.36
N ARG A 49 -27.11 0.65 4.96
CA ARG A 49 -28.43 0.14 5.41
C ARG A 49 -28.85 -1.19 4.77
N GLN A 50 -28.18 -1.66 3.71
CA GLN A 50 -28.58 -2.88 3.01
C GLN A 50 -27.36 -3.72 2.65
N ARG A 51 -27.14 -4.79 3.43
CA ARG A 51 -25.98 -5.71 3.26
C ARG A 51 -26.38 -7.08 2.73
N ASP A 52 -27.66 -7.32 2.53
CA ASP A 52 -28.12 -8.61 1.98
C ASP A 52 -27.81 -8.67 0.49
N LEU A 53 -26.85 -9.52 0.13
CA LEU A 53 -26.52 -9.80 -1.25
C LEU A 53 -27.32 -10.99 -1.77
N GLU A 54 -27.76 -10.90 -3.02
CA GLU A 54 -28.34 -12.02 -3.75
C GLU A 54 -27.29 -12.61 -4.69
N LYS A 55 -27.26 -13.94 -4.79
CA LYS A 55 -26.33 -14.61 -5.68
C LYS A 55 -26.75 -14.35 -7.15
N LEU A 56 -25.84 -13.72 -7.89
CA LEU A 56 -25.99 -13.52 -9.33
C LEU A 56 -25.60 -14.79 -10.11
N PRO A 57 -26.11 -14.98 -11.35
CA PRO A 57 -25.72 -16.10 -12.18
C PRO A 57 -24.21 -16.11 -12.52
N GLY A 58 -23.69 -17.26 -12.92
CA GLY A 58 -22.33 -17.39 -13.44
C GLY A 58 -22.19 -16.80 -14.86
N PHE A 59 -20.96 -16.43 -15.27
CA PHE A 59 -20.73 -15.89 -16.62
C PHE A 59 -21.08 -16.88 -17.76
N HIS A 60 -21.04 -18.18 -17.47
CA HIS A 60 -21.42 -19.23 -18.44
C HIS A 60 -22.94 -19.42 -18.54
N GLU A 61 -23.71 -18.97 -17.54
CA GLU A 61 -25.17 -19.09 -17.50
C GLU A 61 -25.88 -17.98 -18.28
N VAL A 62 -25.14 -16.94 -18.70
CA VAL A 62 -25.69 -15.80 -19.41
C VAL A 62 -25.12 -15.71 -20.83
N PRO A 63 -25.92 -15.24 -21.79
CA PRO A 63 -25.46 -15.06 -23.17
C PRO A 63 -24.37 -13.99 -23.26
N PRO A 64 -23.44 -14.05 -24.23
CA PRO A 64 -22.28 -13.17 -24.34
C PRO A 64 -22.59 -11.67 -24.29
N ASN A 65 -23.70 -11.26 -24.88
CA ASN A 65 -24.15 -9.85 -24.92
C ASN A 65 -24.60 -9.29 -23.57
N ARG A 66 -24.84 -10.14 -22.57
CA ARG A 66 -25.21 -9.71 -21.20
C ARG A 66 -24.08 -9.86 -20.20
N ARG A 67 -22.93 -10.39 -20.61
CA ARG A 67 -21.80 -10.61 -19.71
C ARG A 67 -21.16 -9.32 -19.20
N GLU A 68 -21.13 -8.27 -20.01
CA GLU A 68 -20.64 -6.95 -19.56
C GLU A 68 -21.53 -6.38 -18.45
N GLU A 69 -22.86 -6.45 -18.62
CA GLU A 69 -23.81 -6.01 -17.60
C GLU A 69 -23.65 -6.81 -16.29
N LEU A 70 -23.54 -8.14 -16.41
CA LEU A 70 -23.32 -9.02 -15.27
C LEU A 70 -22.00 -8.72 -14.56
N PHE A 71 -20.92 -8.42 -15.31
CA PHE A 71 -19.65 -8.01 -14.76
C PHE A 71 -19.80 -6.76 -13.88
N MET A 72 -20.52 -5.74 -14.38
CA MET A 72 -20.77 -4.51 -13.62
C MET A 72 -21.59 -4.78 -12.35
N GLN A 73 -22.62 -5.61 -12.43
CA GLN A 73 -23.43 -5.97 -11.27
C GLN A 73 -22.61 -6.71 -10.21
N LYS A 74 -21.70 -7.61 -10.59
CA LYS A 74 -20.79 -8.31 -9.66
C LYS A 74 -19.77 -7.35 -9.04
N ILE A 75 -19.22 -6.40 -9.80
CA ILE A 75 -18.35 -5.34 -9.26
C ILE A 75 -19.11 -4.50 -8.24
N ASP A 76 -20.37 -4.12 -8.52
CA ASP A 76 -21.18 -3.34 -7.57
C ASP A 76 -21.45 -4.10 -6.27
N GLN A 77 -21.67 -5.42 -6.32
CA GLN A 77 -21.74 -6.26 -5.12
C GLN A 77 -20.42 -6.27 -4.35
N CYS A 78 -19.28 -6.28 -5.05
CA CYS A 78 -17.96 -6.24 -4.43
C CYS A 78 -17.62 -4.89 -3.78
N ASN A 79 -18.33 -3.81 -4.13
CA ASN A 79 -18.20 -2.50 -3.48
C ASN A 79 -18.77 -2.46 -2.06
N ILE A 80 -19.58 -3.44 -1.66
CA ILE A 80 -20.14 -3.52 -0.32
C ILE A 80 -19.04 -4.01 0.65
N ILE A 81 -18.83 -3.26 1.72
CA ILE A 81 -17.83 -3.56 2.74
C ILE A 81 -18.51 -4.24 3.93
N PHE A 82 -17.92 -5.34 4.40
CA PHE A 82 -18.40 -6.11 5.55
C PHE A 82 -17.44 -5.98 6.74
N ASP A 83 -17.97 -6.14 7.94
CA ASP A 83 -17.16 -6.30 9.15
C ASP A 83 -16.62 -7.73 9.25
N PHE A 84 -15.30 -7.88 9.14
CA PHE A 84 -14.64 -9.16 9.29
C PHE A 84 -14.19 -9.45 10.73
N ASN A 85 -14.33 -8.48 11.65
CA ASN A 85 -14.08 -8.73 13.07
C ASN A 85 -15.19 -9.60 13.68
N ASP A 86 -16.42 -9.47 13.19
CA ASP A 86 -17.49 -10.41 13.52
C ASP A 86 -17.57 -11.50 12.44
N ALA A 87 -17.05 -12.68 12.76
CA ALA A 87 -17.07 -13.82 11.86
C ALA A 87 -18.50 -14.34 11.58
N THR A 88 -19.46 -14.06 12.46
CA THR A 88 -20.83 -14.56 12.38
C THR A 88 -21.77 -13.62 11.63
N ALA A 89 -21.44 -12.33 11.58
CA ALA A 89 -22.24 -11.34 10.89
C ALA A 89 -22.15 -11.48 9.37
N ASP A 90 -23.25 -11.33 8.68
CA ASP A 90 -23.36 -11.25 7.22
C ASP A 90 -22.71 -12.43 6.45
N MET A 91 -22.61 -13.60 7.06
CA MET A 91 -21.90 -14.77 6.50
C MET A 91 -22.31 -15.10 5.06
N LYS A 92 -23.63 -15.10 4.78
CA LYS A 92 -24.15 -15.37 3.42
C LYS A 92 -23.67 -14.32 2.42
N SER A 93 -23.73 -13.05 2.77
CA SER A 93 -23.35 -11.95 1.89
C SER A 93 -21.82 -11.87 1.71
N LYS A 94 -21.05 -12.16 2.77
CA LYS A 94 -19.57 -12.31 2.67
C LYS A 94 -19.18 -13.41 1.69
N GLU A 95 -19.86 -14.56 1.75
CA GLU A 95 -19.61 -15.68 0.84
C GLU A 95 -20.01 -15.35 -0.60
N ILE A 96 -21.16 -14.68 -0.81
CA ILE A 96 -21.58 -14.22 -2.14
C ILE A 96 -20.53 -13.26 -2.74
N LYS A 97 -20.04 -12.30 -1.95
CA LYS A 97 -18.97 -11.38 -2.38
C LYS A 97 -17.68 -12.13 -2.73
N ARG A 98 -17.27 -13.09 -1.91
CA ARG A 98 -16.08 -13.91 -2.16
C ARG A 98 -16.20 -14.67 -3.48
N LEU A 99 -17.35 -15.32 -3.72
CA LEU A 99 -17.62 -16.03 -4.97
C LEU A 99 -17.64 -15.07 -6.18
N ALA A 100 -18.27 -13.90 -6.04
CA ALA A 100 -18.28 -12.89 -7.11
C ALA A 100 -16.87 -12.42 -7.47
N LEU A 101 -15.99 -12.20 -6.49
CA LEU A 101 -14.59 -11.84 -6.72
C LEU A 101 -13.82 -12.93 -7.48
N HIS A 102 -14.00 -14.20 -7.09
CA HIS A 102 -13.37 -15.32 -7.79
C HIS A 102 -13.88 -15.46 -9.22
N GLU A 103 -15.20 -15.34 -9.44
CA GLU A 103 -15.77 -15.40 -10.77
C GLU A 103 -15.29 -14.25 -11.68
N LEU A 104 -15.14 -13.03 -11.12
CA LEU A 104 -14.55 -11.88 -11.83
C LEU A 104 -13.09 -12.13 -12.20
N LEU A 105 -12.30 -12.68 -11.26
CA LEU A 105 -10.90 -13.06 -11.46
C LEU A 105 -10.78 -14.09 -12.59
N ASP A 106 -11.55 -15.17 -12.52
CA ASP A 106 -11.54 -16.23 -13.52
C ASP A 106 -12.00 -15.73 -14.89
N TYR A 107 -12.99 -14.84 -14.92
CA TYR A 107 -13.50 -14.27 -16.16
C TYR A 107 -12.43 -13.45 -16.90
N VAL A 108 -11.71 -12.57 -16.17
CA VAL A 108 -10.63 -11.76 -16.78
C VAL A 108 -9.39 -12.61 -17.09
N ALA A 109 -9.10 -13.64 -16.30
CA ALA A 109 -7.93 -14.50 -16.50
C ALA A 109 -8.06 -15.42 -17.72
N ASN A 110 -9.25 -15.96 -17.95
CA ASN A 110 -9.46 -17.04 -18.90
C ASN A 110 -10.11 -16.58 -20.23
N ASN A 111 -10.53 -15.33 -20.34
CA ASN A 111 -11.16 -14.80 -21.55
C ASN A 111 -10.34 -13.65 -22.14
N ARG A 112 -10.41 -13.49 -23.47
CA ARG A 112 -9.78 -12.41 -24.21
C ARG A 112 -10.82 -11.45 -24.74
N GLN A 113 -10.43 -10.19 -24.96
CA GLN A 113 -11.28 -9.12 -25.51
C GLN A 113 -12.55 -8.89 -24.67
N VAL A 114 -12.41 -9.06 -23.34
CA VAL A 114 -13.53 -8.90 -22.40
C VAL A 114 -13.51 -7.58 -21.64
N ILE A 115 -12.35 -6.89 -21.61
CA ILE A 115 -12.20 -5.63 -20.89
C ILE A 115 -12.68 -4.48 -21.78
N THR A 116 -13.78 -3.84 -21.37
CA THR A 116 -14.34 -2.67 -22.06
C THR A 116 -13.98 -1.38 -21.32
N GLU A 117 -14.08 -0.24 -22.01
CA GLU A 117 -13.77 1.08 -21.44
C GLU A 117 -14.57 1.39 -20.17
N LYS A 118 -15.84 0.98 -20.13
CA LYS A 118 -16.74 1.20 -18.99
C LYS A 118 -16.32 0.46 -17.71
N MET A 119 -15.52 -0.59 -17.83
CA MET A 119 -15.07 -1.39 -16.69
C MET A 119 -13.99 -0.67 -15.86
N TYR A 120 -13.15 0.18 -16.49
CA TYR A 120 -12.02 0.81 -15.81
C TYR A 120 -12.41 1.61 -14.55
N PRO A 121 -13.35 2.58 -14.62
CA PRO A 121 -13.73 3.33 -13.43
C PRO A 121 -14.29 2.42 -12.33
N ARG A 122 -15.09 1.41 -12.71
CA ARG A 122 -15.71 0.50 -11.75
C ARG A 122 -14.71 -0.41 -11.06
N VAL A 123 -13.74 -0.94 -11.80
CA VAL A 123 -12.68 -1.78 -11.24
C VAL A 123 -11.79 -0.97 -10.30
N VAL A 124 -11.38 0.23 -10.70
CA VAL A 124 -10.55 1.12 -9.85
C VAL A 124 -11.31 1.55 -8.61
N GLU A 125 -12.60 1.88 -8.72
CA GLU A 125 -13.45 2.20 -7.58
C GLU A 125 -13.57 1.01 -6.61
N MET A 126 -13.82 -0.19 -7.13
CA MET A 126 -13.93 -1.40 -6.31
C MET A 126 -12.61 -1.70 -5.56
N PHE A 127 -11.47 -1.60 -6.25
CA PHE A 127 -10.16 -1.74 -5.62
C PHE A 127 -9.97 -0.71 -4.50
N SER A 128 -10.25 0.57 -4.79
CA SER A 128 -10.08 1.66 -3.83
C SER A 128 -10.95 1.47 -2.59
N LYS A 129 -12.23 1.15 -2.76
CA LYS A 129 -13.18 0.94 -1.66
C LYS A 129 -12.79 -0.23 -0.75
N ASN A 130 -12.25 -1.29 -1.32
CA ASN A 130 -11.88 -2.48 -0.56
C ASN A 130 -10.52 -2.36 0.15
N LEU A 131 -9.60 -1.56 -0.38
CA LEU A 131 -8.20 -1.55 0.07
C LEU A 131 -7.76 -0.24 0.71
N PHE A 132 -8.13 0.91 0.15
CA PHE A 132 -7.66 2.20 0.66
C PHE A 132 -8.30 2.53 1.99
N ARG A 133 -7.45 2.62 3.00
CA ARG A 133 -7.83 2.86 4.39
C ARG A 133 -6.69 3.49 5.15
N PRO A 134 -6.96 4.25 6.21
CA PRO A 134 -5.91 4.68 7.12
C PRO A 134 -5.31 3.45 7.83
N ILE A 135 -4.01 3.32 7.77
CA ILE A 135 -3.30 2.30 8.55
C ILE A 135 -3.31 2.76 10.01
N PRO A 136 -3.80 1.94 10.95
CA PRO A 136 -3.83 2.32 12.34
C PRO A 136 -2.41 2.39 12.91
N PRO A 137 -2.24 3.13 14.02
CA PRO A 137 -0.96 3.17 14.70
C PRO A 137 -0.58 1.77 15.14
N PRO A 138 0.72 1.44 15.12
CA PRO A 138 1.20 0.11 15.46
C PRO A 138 0.87 -0.25 16.89
N MET A 139 0.80 -1.55 17.14
CA MET A 139 0.39 -2.10 18.42
C MET A 139 1.42 -1.92 19.52
N ASN A 140 2.70 -1.83 19.18
CA ASN A 140 3.75 -1.55 20.14
C ASN A 140 4.30 -0.13 19.95
N PRO A 141 3.79 0.90 20.66
CA PRO A 141 4.26 2.28 20.53
C PRO A 141 5.61 2.54 21.21
N VAL A 142 6.13 1.62 22.01
CA VAL A 142 7.29 1.83 22.89
C VAL A 142 8.63 1.66 22.18
N GLY A 143 8.63 1.45 20.85
CA GLY A 143 9.87 1.57 20.06
C GLY A 143 10.85 0.40 20.15
N GLU A 144 10.47 -0.73 20.73
CA GLU A 144 11.19 -1.97 20.46
C GLU A 144 10.95 -2.37 19.01
N ALA A 145 12.04 -2.49 18.25
CA ALA A 145 11.96 -2.92 16.88
C ALA A 145 11.31 -4.31 16.83
N PHE A 146 10.38 -4.51 15.91
CA PHE A 146 9.82 -5.83 15.63
C PHE A 146 10.97 -6.81 15.39
N ASP A 147 11.03 -7.87 16.18
CA ASP A 147 11.98 -8.95 16.00
C ASP A 147 11.29 -10.10 15.26
N PRO A 148 11.69 -10.40 14.00
CA PRO A 148 11.07 -11.47 13.23
C PRO A 148 11.24 -12.86 13.85
N GLU A 149 12.20 -13.05 14.78
CA GLU A 149 12.44 -14.32 15.45
C GLU A 149 11.57 -14.50 16.71
N GLU A 150 11.19 -13.38 17.38
CA GLU A 150 10.43 -13.43 18.62
C GLU A 150 8.97 -12.96 18.47
N ASP A 151 8.70 -12.05 17.50
CA ASP A 151 7.40 -11.41 17.34
C ASP A 151 6.56 -12.06 16.22
N GLU A 152 5.31 -12.37 16.52
CA GLU A 152 4.35 -12.77 15.50
C GLU A 152 3.85 -11.55 14.70
N PRO A 153 3.84 -11.61 13.37
CA PRO A 153 3.30 -10.52 12.56
C PRO A 153 1.80 -10.32 12.80
N VAL A 154 1.36 -9.07 12.81
CA VAL A 154 -0.06 -8.74 12.91
C VAL A 154 -0.73 -8.99 11.55
N LEU A 155 -1.63 -9.97 11.51
CA LEU A 155 -2.33 -10.38 10.31
C LEU A 155 -3.68 -9.66 10.16
N GLU A 156 -3.99 -9.22 8.95
CA GLU A 156 -5.27 -8.60 8.62
C GLU A 156 -6.40 -9.65 8.60
N VAL A 157 -7.43 -9.43 9.41
CA VAL A 157 -8.56 -10.37 9.53
C VAL A 157 -9.34 -10.52 8.22
N ALA A 158 -9.48 -9.42 7.46
CA ALA A 158 -10.17 -9.42 6.18
C ALA A 158 -9.33 -10.04 5.03
N TRP A 159 -8.13 -10.58 5.31
CA TRP A 159 -7.20 -11.07 4.30
C TRP A 159 -7.84 -12.01 3.26
N PRO A 160 -8.69 -12.99 3.61
CA PRO A 160 -9.30 -13.88 2.62
C PRO A 160 -10.09 -13.19 1.51
N HIS A 161 -10.59 -11.96 1.78
CA HIS A 161 -11.30 -11.15 0.77
C HIS A 161 -10.37 -10.19 0.05
N ILE A 162 -9.50 -9.49 0.78
CA ILE A 162 -8.61 -8.51 0.16
C ILE A 162 -7.54 -9.15 -0.72
N GLN A 163 -7.09 -10.34 -0.39
CA GLN A 163 -6.19 -11.10 -1.28
C GLN A 163 -6.80 -11.24 -2.68
N VAL A 164 -8.04 -11.67 -2.77
CA VAL A 164 -8.72 -11.85 -4.07
C VAL A 164 -8.92 -10.51 -4.80
N VAL A 165 -9.12 -9.41 -4.06
CA VAL A 165 -9.18 -8.06 -4.67
C VAL A 165 -7.84 -7.69 -5.29
N TYR A 166 -6.70 -7.94 -4.61
CA TYR A 166 -5.36 -7.73 -5.17
C TYR A 166 -5.12 -8.62 -6.40
N GLU A 167 -5.43 -9.90 -6.30
CA GLU A 167 -5.26 -10.87 -7.40
C GLU A 167 -6.07 -10.46 -8.63
N PHE A 168 -7.33 -10.06 -8.44
CA PHE A 168 -8.19 -9.58 -9.50
C PHE A 168 -7.62 -8.32 -10.17
N PHE A 169 -7.18 -7.34 -9.39
CA PHE A 169 -6.63 -6.10 -9.92
C PHE A 169 -5.32 -6.32 -10.69
N LEU A 170 -4.44 -7.17 -10.16
CA LEU A 170 -3.22 -7.56 -10.87
C LEU A 170 -3.55 -8.24 -12.19
N ARG A 171 -4.49 -9.16 -12.21
CA ARG A 171 -4.91 -9.86 -13.43
C ARG A 171 -5.53 -8.90 -14.43
N PHE A 172 -6.31 -7.92 -13.94
CA PHE A 172 -6.88 -6.86 -14.78
C PHE A 172 -5.79 -6.00 -15.42
N ILE A 173 -4.80 -5.51 -14.64
CA ILE A 173 -3.68 -4.71 -15.17
C ILE A 173 -2.79 -5.52 -16.12
N GLU A 174 -2.56 -6.80 -15.84
CA GLU A 174 -1.68 -7.68 -16.63
C GLU A 174 -2.34 -8.19 -17.91
N SER A 175 -3.65 -8.10 -18.02
CA SER A 175 -4.37 -8.54 -19.22
C SER A 175 -3.80 -7.92 -20.49
N GLN A 176 -3.81 -8.69 -21.57
CA GLN A 176 -3.43 -8.20 -22.91
C GLN A 176 -4.41 -7.15 -23.45
N ASP A 177 -5.65 -7.17 -22.96
CA ASP A 177 -6.71 -6.23 -23.34
C ASP A 177 -6.61 -4.90 -22.57
N PHE A 178 -5.71 -4.82 -21.58
CA PHE A 178 -5.57 -3.62 -20.74
C PHE A 178 -5.02 -2.43 -21.53
N ASN A 179 -5.78 -1.36 -21.58
CA ASN A 179 -5.41 -0.12 -22.26
C ASN A 179 -4.98 0.97 -21.27
N THR A 180 -3.67 1.23 -21.22
CA THR A 180 -3.09 2.25 -20.34
C THR A 180 -3.61 3.66 -20.62
N ASN A 181 -3.98 3.96 -21.90
CA ASN A 181 -4.50 5.30 -22.25
C ASN A 181 -5.87 5.59 -21.63
N ILE A 182 -6.67 4.54 -21.41
CA ILE A 182 -7.95 4.66 -20.71
C ILE A 182 -7.67 4.68 -19.19
N ALA A 183 -6.87 3.74 -18.71
CA ALA A 183 -6.60 3.54 -17.29
C ALA A 183 -5.97 4.74 -16.60
N LYS A 184 -5.12 5.54 -17.31
CA LYS A 184 -4.45 6.73 -16.75
C LYS A 184 -5.40 7.83 -16.27
N GLN A 185 -6.69 7.77 -16.63
CA GLN A 185 -7.71 8.70 -16.15
C GLN A 185 -8.16 8.38 -14.73
N TYR A 186 -7.97 7.13 -14.30
CA TYR A 186 -8.45 6.60 -13.02
C TYR A 186 -7.31 6.19 -12.08
N ILE A 187 -6.18 5.72 -12.65
CA ILE A 187 -4.95 5.43 -11.90
C ILE A 187 -4.04 6.65 -12.04
N ASP A 188 -4.19 7.57 -11.12
CA ASP A 188 -3.53 8.88 -11.09
C ASP A 188 -2.54 9.02 -9.91
N HIS A 189 -2.08 10.25 -9.65
CA HIS A 189 -1.19 10.56 -8.53
C HIS A 189 -1.83 10.26 -7.17
N SER A 190 -3.12 10.54 -7.02
CA SER A 190 -3.86 10.29 -5.77
C SER A 190 -3.96 8.79 -5.49
N PHE A 191 -4.26 8.00 -6.51
CA PHE A 191 -4.27 6.54 -6.40
C PHE A 191 -2.91 5.99 -5.96
N VAL A 192 -1.81 6.48 -6.55
CA VAL A 192 -0.44 6.07 -6.18
C VAL A 192 -0.12 6.42 -4.73
N LEU A 193 -0.50 7.63 -4.26
CA LEU A 193 -0.26 8.02 -2.87
C LEU A 193 -1.01 7.10 -1.90
N GLN A 194 -2.28 6.84 -2.12
CA GLN A 194 -3.07 5.96 -1.28
C GLN A 194 -2.52 4.53 -1.29
N LEU A 195 -2.01 4.06 -2.44
CA LEU A 195 -1.34 2.77 -2.53
C LEU A 195 -0.04 2.74 -1.70
N LEU A 196 0.75 3.81 -1.72
CA LEU A 196 1.98 3.93 -0.92
C LEU A 196 1.70 3.99 0.58
N GLU A 197 0.61 4.62 1.01
CA GLU A 197 0.20 4.65 2.42
C GLU A 197 -0.10 3.24 2.97
N LEU A 198 -0.60 2.33 2.13
CA LEU A 198 -0.85 0.95 2.52
C LEU A 198 0.43 0.15 2.81
N PHE A 199 1.59 0.56 2.29
CA PHE A 199 2.86 -0.13 2.58
C PHE A 199 3.24 -0.08 4.07
N ASP A 200 2.65 0.80 4.85
CA ASP A 200 2.81 0.79 6.31
C ASP A 200 1.92 -0.26 7.01
N SER A 201 1.27 -1.14 6.26
CA SER A 201 0.55 -2.28 6.80
C SER A 201 1.48 -3.21 7.58
N GLU A 202 1.03 -3.67 8.76
CA GLU A 202 1.78 -4.64 9.56
C GLU A 202 1.73 -6.06 8.94
N ASP A 203 0.74 -6.35 8.07
CA ASP A 203 0.61 -7.65 7.40
C ASP A 203 1.61 -7.79 6.24
N PRO A 204 2.62 -8.67 6.35
CA PRO A 204 3.63 -8.84 5.31
C PRO A 204 3.05 -9.36 3.98
N ARG A 205 1.93 -10.11 4.04
CA ARG A 205 1.27 -10.63 2.84
C ARG A 205 0.67 -9.49 2.02
N GLU A 206 0.09 -8.48 2.69
CA GLU A 206 -0.43 -7.28 2.03
C GLU A 206 0.71 -6.48 1.39
N ARG A 207 1.83 -6.29 2.09
CA ARG A 207 2.98 -5.56 1.56
C ARG A 207 3.57 -6.23 0.30
N ASP A 208 3.60 -7.57 0.26
CA ASP A 208 4.06 -8.31 -0.92
C ASP A 208 3.15 -8.10 -2.15
N PHE A 209 1.84 -8.12 -1.95
CA PHE A 209 0.89 -7.78 -3.01
C PHE A 209 0.99 -6.33 -3.47
N LEU A 210 1.19 -5.40 -2.53
CA LEU A 210 1.41 -3.98 -2.81
C LEU A 210 2.68 -3.76 -3.64
N LYS A 211 3.78 -4.45 -3.28
CA LYS A 211 5.03 -4.45 -4.03
C LYS A 211 4.79 -4.83 -5.49
N THR A 212 4.14 -5.97 -5.71
CA THR A 212 3.83 -6.45 -7.05
C THR A 212 2.93 -5.48 -7.80
N THR A 213 1.89 -4.96 -7.16
CA THR A 213 0.93 -4.02 -7.75
C THR A 213 1.62 -2.71 -8.17
N LEU A 214 2.39 -2.08 -7.28
CA LEU A 214 3.10 -0.83 -7.57
C LEU A 214 4.15 -1.03 -8.67
N HIS A 215 4.87 -2.15 -8.66
CA HIS A 215 5.84 -2.48 -9.70
C HIS A 215 5.18 -2.65 -11.08
N ARG A 216 3.99 -3.27 -11.16
CA ARG A 216 3.21 -3.37 -12.41
C ARG A 216 2.73 -2.01 -12.91
N ILE A 217 2.23 -1.16 -12.00
CA ILE A 217 1.84 0.22 -12.32
C ILE A 217 3.06 1.00 -12.84
N TYR A 218 4.21 0.93 -12.17
CA TYR A 218 5.44 1.57 -12.63
C TYR A 218 5.86 1.11 -14.02
N GLY A 219 5.73 -0.19 -14.31
CA GLY A 219 6.05 -0.76 -15.62
C GLY A 219 5.17 -0.22 -16.73
N LYS A 220 3.85 -0.18 -16.51
CA LYS A 220 2.85 0.16 -17.54
C LYS A 220 2.60 1.66 -17.70
N PHE A 221 2.68 2.47 -16.63
CA PHE A 221 2.34 3.89 -16.65
C PHE A 221 3.57 4.78 -16.71
N LEU A 222 4.09 5.03 -17.91
CA LEU A 222 5.29 5.86 -18.12
C LEU A 222 5.17 7.27 -17.52
N ASN A 223 3.97 7.85 -17.60
CA ASN A 223 3.66 9.17 -17.05
C ASN A 223 3.73 9.23 -15.52
N LEU A 224 3.54 8.11 -14.82
CA LEU A 224 3.60 8.03 -13.36
C LEU A 224 5.00 7.72 -12.83
N ARG A 225 5.95 7.26 -13.64
CA ARG A 225 7.28 6.79 -13.20
C ARG A 225 8.04 7.83 -12.39
N SER A 226 8.09 9.08 -12.86
CA SER A 226 8.78 10.15 -12.13
C SER A 226 8.12 10.44 -10.80
N TYR A 227 6.79 10.46 -10.78
CA TYR A 227 6.01 10.68 -9.58
C TYR A 227 6.21 9.56 -8.56
N ILE A 228 6.13 8.28 -8.98
CA ILE A 228 6.34 7.11 -8.12
C ILE A 228 7.74 7.15 -7.49
N ARG A 229 8.80 7.37 -8.30
CA ARG A 229 10.19 7.47 -7.78
C ARG A 229 10.32 8.56 -6.73
N ARG A 230 9.76 9.75 -6.99
CA ARG A 230 9.80 10.87 -6.05
C ARG A 230 9.03 10.55 -4.77
N SER A 231 7.88 9.91 -4.87
CA SER A 231 7.07 9.55 -3.71
C SER A 231 7.75 8.47 -2.85
N ILE A 232 8.36 7.46 -3.45
CA ILE A 232 9.19 6.48 -2.73
C ILE A 232 10.39 7.16 -2.07
N ASN A 233 11.08 8.06 -2.77
CA ASN A 233 12.18 8.84 -2.20
C ASN A 233 11.73 9.65 -0.97
N ASN A 234 10.56 10.26 -1.02
CA ASN A 234 10.01 10.99 0.13
C ASN A 234 9.72 10.07 1.32
N VAL A 235 9.20 8.86 1.09
CA VAL A 235 9.00 7.87 2.16
C VAL A 235 10.33 7.53 2.82
N PHE A 236 11.38 7.23 2.05
CA PHE A 236 12.70 6.92 2.59
C PHE A 236 13.33 8.11 3.31
N PHE A 237 13.22 9.31 2.74
CA PHE A 237 13.74 10.52 3.37
C PHE A 237 13.08 10.76 4.73
N TYR A 238 11.76 10.64 4.78
CA TYR A 238 11.00 10.78 6.01
C TYR A 238 11.36 9.70 7.04
N PHE A 239 11.52 8.45 6.58
CA PHE A 239 11.97 7.34 7.42
C PHE A 239 13.35 7.61 8.02
N VAL A 240 14.34 8.03 7.23
CA VAL A 240 15.73 8.23 7.70
C VAL A 240 15.86 9.41 8.66
N TYR A 241 15.16 10.52 8.37
CA TYR A 241 15.44 11.78 9.05
C TYR A 241 14.40 12.20 10.10
N GLU A 242 13.20 11.55 10.08
CA GLU A 242 12.10 11.97 10.93
C GLU A 242 11.62 10.87 11.89
N THR A 243 11.31 9.68 11.38
CA THR A 243 10.56 8.69 12.17
C THR A 243 11.30 7.42 12.52
N GLU A 244 12.24 7.00 11.69
CA GLU A 244 12.86 5.66 11.70
C GLU A 244 11.81 4.52 11.70
N ARG A 245 10.59 4.80 11.23
CA ARG A 245 9.45 3.90 11.35
C ARG A 245 8.59 3.89 10.11
N PHE A 246 8.57 2.76 9.42
CA PHE A 246 7.69 2.44 8.30
C PHE A 246 7.85 0.96 7.96
N ASN A 247 6.75 0.20 7.93
CA ASN A 247 6.82 -1.26 7.78
C ASN A 247 7.28 -1.73 6.38
N GLY A 248 6.96 -0.98 5.32
CA GLY A 248 7.20 -1.36 3.93
C GLY A 248 8.55 -0.96 3.34
N ILE A 249 9.55 -0.67 4.14
CA ILE A 249 10.87 -0.23 3.64
C ILE A 249 11.52 -1.29 2.76
N ALA A 250 11.51 -2.55 3.17
CA ALA A 250 12.11 -3.65 2.42
C ALA A 250 11.44 -3.82 1.04
N GLU A 251 10.12 -3.85 1.01
CA GLU A 251 9.33 -4.01 -0.22
C GLU A 251 9.52 -2.84 -1.19
N LEU A 252 9.59 -1.61 -0.68
CA LEU A 252 9.88 -0.42 -1.50
C LEU A 252 11.32 -0.44 -2.05
N LEU A 253 12.29 -0.93 -1.28
CA LEU A 253 13.68 -1.12 -1.76
C LEU A 253 13.76 -2.19 -2.85
N GLU A 254 12.99 -3.27 -2.78
CA GLU A 254 12.92 -4.28 -3.84
C GLU A 254 12.42 -3.68 -5.16
N ILE A 255 11.35 -2.88 -5.11
CA ILE A 255 10.86 -2.14 -6.28
C ILE A 255 11.96 -1.21 -6.82
N LEU A 256 12.60 -0.48 -5.93
CA LEU A 256 13.63 0.49 -6.28
C LEU A 256 14.84 -0.19 -6.92
N GLY A 257 15.30 -1.34 -6.41
CA GLY A 257 16.39 -2.10 -6.99
C GLY A 257 16.13 -2.46 -8.46
N SER A 258 14.90 -2.91 -8.76
CA SER A 258 14.46 -3.16 -10.14
C SER A 258 14.45 -1.88 -11.00
N ILE A 259 14.04 -0.74 -10.42
CA ILE A 259 14.03 0.55 -11.10
C ILE A 259 15.45 1.02 -11.41
N ILE A 260 16.39 0.92 -10.45
CA ILE A 260 17.80 1.31 -10.62
C ILE A 260 18.44 0.48 -11.72
N ASN A 261 18.20 -0.82 -11.73
CA ASN A 261 18.70 -1.69 -12.80
C ASN A 261 18.23 -1.23 -14.19
N GLY A 262 17.07 -0.63 -14.31
CA GLY A 262 16.52 -0.06 -15.54
C GLY A 262 17.01 1.38 -15.87
N PHE A 263 17.88 2.01 -15.07
CA PHE A 263 18.35 3.37 -15.36
C PHE A 263 19.23 3.43 -16.61
N ALA A 264 18.98 4.45 -17.43
CA ALA A 264 19.80 4.77 -18.57
C ALA A 264 21.14 5.38 -18.11
N LEU A 265 22.19 5.12 -18.88
CA LEU A 265 23.53 5.69 -18.67
C LEU A 265 23.74 6.91 -19.58
N PRO A 266 24.50 7.92 -19.12
CA PRO A 266 25.07 8.09 -17.78
C PRO A 266 24.00 8.39 -16.73
N LEU A 267 24.28 8.05 -15.46
CA LEU A 267 23.38 8.36 -14.34
C LEU A 267 23.16 9.86 -14.22
N LYS A 268 21.91 10.26 -14.01
CA LYS A 268 21.56 11.67 -13.76
C LYS A 268 22.01 12.08 -12.36
N GLU A 269 22.29 13.37 -12.17
CA GLU A 269 22.67 13.93 -10.87
C GLU A 269 21.59 13.67 -9.79
N GLU A 270 20.30 13.72 -10.14
CA GLU A 270 19.23 13.37 -9.22
C GLU A 270 19.35 11.94 -8.64
N HIS A 271 19.84 10.99 -9.46
CA HIS A 271 20.06 9.60 -9.04
C HIS A 271 21.26 9.48 -8.09
N LYS A 272 22.35 10.21 -8.35
CA LYS A 272 23.53 10.23 -7.48
C LYS A 272 23.21 10.90 -6.13
N LEU A 273 22.45 11.99 -6.16
CA LEU A 273 21.98 12.64 -4.94
C LEU A 273 21.08 11.71 -4.11
N PHE A 274 20.22 10.93 -4.76
CA PHE A 274 19.40 9.95 -4.07
C PHE A 274 20.26 8.88 -3.39
N LEU A 275 21.25 8.31 -4.08
CA LEU A 275 22.20 7.38 -3.49
C LEU A 275 22.85 7.97 -2.24
N THR A 276 23.42 9.17 -2.36
CA THR A 276 24.28 9.75 -1.32
C THR A 276 23.51 10.37 -0.15
N ARG A 277 22.28 10.87 -0.36
CA ARG A 277 21.49 11.54 0.66
C ARG A 277 20.39 10.70 1.26
N VAL A 278 20.06 9.57 0.64
CA VAL A 278 18.98 8.69 1.11
C VAL A 278 19.46 7.27 1.34
N LEU A 279 19.93 6.56 0.29
CA LEU A 279 20.28 5.14 0.44
C LEU A 279 21.45 4.90 1.39
N ILE A 280 22.53 5.69 1.30
CA ILE A 280 23.66 5.53 2.23
C ILE A 280 23.25 5.84 3.68
N PRO A 281 22.52 6.95 4.00
CA PRO A 281 22.03 7.19 5.34
C PRO A 281 21.07 6.12 5.90
N MET A 282 20.41 5.32 5.06
CA MET A 282 19.55 4.21 5.51
C MET A 282 20.31 3.09 6.27
N HIS A 283 21.64 3.15 6.36
CA HIS A 283 22.42 2.27 7.25
C HIS A 283 22.37 2.68 8.73
N LYS A 284 21.89 3.88 9.05
CA LYS A 284 21.87 4.41 10.43
C LYS A 284 20.72 3.92 11.31
N PRO A 285 19.46 3.74 10.77
CA PRO A 285 18.34 3.33 11.58
C PRO A 285 18.58 1.99 12.29
N LYS A 286 18.11 1.87 13.53
CA LYS A 286 18.27 0.66 14.34
C LYS A 286 17.64 -0.59 13.72
N GLY A 287 16.57 -0.42 12.94
CA GLY A 287 15.88 -1.50 12.22
C GLY A 287 16.56 -1.97 10.93
N LEU A 288 17.84 -1.70 10.70
CA LEU A 288 18.57 -2.04 9.48
C LEU A 288 18.47 -3.53 9.12
N SER A 289 18.48 -4.42 10.10
CA SER A 289 18.36 -5.88 9.90
C SER A 289 17.14 -6.28 9.08
N MET A 290 16.04 -5.51 9.18
CA MET A 290 14.78 -5.76 8.49
C MET A 290 14.82 -5.55 6.98
N TYR A 291 15.78 -4.76 6.48
CA TYR A 291 15.85 -4.39 5.06
C TYR A 291 17.28 -4.33 4.49
N HIS A 292 18.27 -4.75 5.28
CA HIS A 292 19.68 -4.71 4.88
C HIS A 292 19.97 -5.42 3.53
N PRO A 293 19.43 -6.62 3.23
CA PRO A 293 19.71 -7.27 1.95
C PRO A 293 19.21 -6.47 0.75
N GLN A 294 18.03 -5.86 0.86
CA GLN A 294 17.42 -5.05 -0.19
C GLN A 294 18.18 -3.73 -0.39
N LEU A 295 18.61 -3.11 0.71
CA LEU A 295 19.44 -1.90 0.66
C LEU A 295 20.80 -2.18 -0.01
N ALA A 296 21.47 -3.24 0.39
CA ALA A 296 22.73 -3.67 -0.21
C ALA A 296 22.57 -3.91 -1.72
N TYR A 297 21.52 -4.61 -2.12
CA TYR A 297 21.21 -4.83 -3.54
C TYR A 297 21.05 -3.50 -4.30
N CYS A 298 20.31 -2.54 -3.77
CA CYS A 298 20.14 -1.22 -4.40
C CYS A 298 21.48 -0.50 -4.60
N ILE A 299 22.36 -0.53 -3.59
CA ILE A 299 23.70 0.11 -3.69
C ILE A 299 24.55 -0.59 -4.73
N VAL A 300 24.59 -1.92 -4.76
CA VAL A 300 25.32 -2.70 -5.77
C VAL A 300 24.81 -2.32 -7.17
N GLN A 301 23.50 -2.20 -7.38
CA GLN A 301 22.96 -1.80 -8.68
C GLN A 301 23.44 -0.39 -9.11
N PHE A 302 23.61 0.56 -8.19
CA PHE A 302 24.22 1.86 -8.48
C PHE A 302 25.69 1.74 -8.88
N LEU A 303 26.48 0.96 -8.13
CA LEU A 303 27.91 0.77 -8.40
C LEU A 303 28.17 0.03 -9.72
N GLU A 304 27.31 -0.91 -10.10
CA GLU A 304 27.35 -1.56 -11.40
C GLU A 304 27.08 -0.58 -12.56
N LYS A 305 26.26 0.45 -12.34
CA LYS A 305 25.96 1.49 -13.33
C LYS A 305 27.07 2.53 -13.45
N ASP A 306 27.73 2.89 -12.35
CA ASP A 306 28.79 3.90 -12.31
C ASP A 306 29.82 3.54 -11.24
N ALA A 307 30.89 2.87 -11.64
CA ALA A 307 31.96 2.43 -10.75
C ALA A 307 32.72 3.62 -10.08
N ALA A 308 32.63 4.83 -10.63
CA ALA A 308 33.23 6.02 -10.03
C ALA A 308 32.58 6.40 -8.68
N LEU A 309 31.35 5.94 -8.43
CA LEU A 309 30.66 6.15 -7.16
C LEU A 309 31.24 5.31 -6.00
N THR A 310 32.07 4.30 -6.28
CA THR A 310 32.59 3.36 -5.27
C THR A 310 33.34 4.08 -4.16
N GLU A 311 34.23 5.00 -4.50
CA GLU A 311 35.01 5.76 -3.51
C GLU A 311 34.11 6.67 -2.65
N GLU A 312 33.13 7.33 -3.26
CA GLU A 312 32.21 8.18 -2.52
C GLU A 312 31.35 7.38 -1.53
N VAL A 313 30.84 6.21 -1.98
CA VAL A 313 30.05 5.29 -1.13
C VAL A 313 30.91 4.80 0.03
N ARG A 314 32.13 4.32 -0.23
CA ARG A 314 33.06 3.82 0.79
C ARG A 314 33.40 4.88 1.83
N MET A 315 33.72 6.09 1.40
CA MET A 315 34.05 7.19 2.32
C MET A 315 32.88 7.57 3.21
N LYS A 316 31.66 7.60 2.67
CA LYS A 316 30.46 7.92 3.46
C LYS A 316 30.08 6.81 4.42
N GLN A 317 30.20 5.53 4.05
CA GLN A 317 29.98 4.41 4.97
C GLN A 317 30.96 4.44 6.12
N LEU A 318 32.26 4.64 5.87
CA LEU A 318 33.26 4.76 6.92
C LEU A 318 32.97 5.92 7.90
N LEU A 319 32.41 7.04 7.42
CA LEU A 319 32.02 8.16 8.28
C LEU A 319 30.80 7.82 9.15
N TYR A 320 29.93 6.91 8.73
CA TYR A 320 28.78 6.47 9.52
C TYR A 320 29.12 5.40 10.55
N ASP A 321 30.11 4.54 10.26
CA ASP A 321 30.60 3.51 11.19
C ASP A 321 31.43 4.11 12.35
N LEU A 322 31.87 5.37 12.22
CA LEU A 322 32.63 6.09 13.27
C LEU A 322 31.76 6.90 14.25
N HIS A 323 30.45 6.92 14.07
CA HIS A 323 29.49 7.64 14.92
C HIS A 323 28.42 6.70 15.45
#